data_283b0517e379875ef49d8880c9b4cf52
#
_entry.id   283b0517e379875ef49d8880c9b4cf52
#
_cell.length_a   1.000
_cell.length_b   1.000
_cell.length_c   1.000
_cell.angle_alpha   90.00
_cell.angle_beta   90.00
_cell.angle_gamma   90.00
#
_symmetry.space_group_name_H-M   'P 1'
#
loop_
_entity.id
_entity.type
_entity.pdbx_description
1 polymer ?
#
loop_
_entity_poly.entity_id
_entity_poly.type
_entity_poly.pdbx_seq_one_letter_code
_entity_poly.pdbx_strand_id
1 'polypeptide(L)'
;FDKNIKLLIEKENFTNFEYQFPDEYRLDEVLKNFCQTLSISASVVDSEHFMSSRSELGDFFEGKKTFLMESFYHMMRKKHHILMQGDKPLTGKWNYDGDNRKKLPKDHKPTSPLVFQTDVSEIHSEIHKTNIKTIGTIDSKDFVWPTTRAQSLELLDFFATECLALFG
;
A
#
# COMPACT_ATOMS: atom_id res chain seq x y z
N PHE A 1 22.21 9.84 -13.04
CA PHE A 1 21.89 8.47 -12.67
C PHE A 1 22.68 7.48 -13.55
N ASP A 2 22.40 7.38 -14.84
CA ASP A 2 22.95 6.39 -15.78
C ASP A 2 24.47 6.32 -15.79
N LYS A 3 25.13 7.49 -15.91
CA LYS A 3 26.58 7.60 -15.89
C LYS A 3 27.20 7.04 -14.61
N ASN A 4 26.61 7.32 -13.46
CA ASN A 4 27.14 6.88 -12.17
C ASN A 4 27.01 5.37 -11.99
N ILE A 5 25.88 4.79 -12.42
CA ILE A 5 25.64 3.35 -12.36
C ILE A 5 26.61 2.61 -13.31
N LYS A 6 26.80 3.09 -14.55
CA LYS A 6 27.78 2.50 -15.48
C LYS A 6 29.19 2.50 -14.93
N LEU A 7 29.63 3.64 -14.37
CA LEU A 7 30.95 3.73 -13.75
C LEU A 7 31.12 2.76 -12.57
N LEU A 8 30.07 2.57 -11.78
CA LEU A 8 30.09 1.62 -10.67
C LEU A 8 30.16 0.17 -11.18
N ILE A 9 29.37 -0.18 -12.19
CA ILE A 9 29.39 -1.51 -12.84
C ILE A 9 30.79 -1.83 -13.36
N GLU A 10 31.42 -0.89 -14.07
CA GLU A 10 32.77 -1.05 -14.62
C GLU A 10 33.82 -1.17 -13.52
N LYS A 11 33.78 -0.29 -12.54
CA LYS A 11 34.76 -0.23 -11.44
C LYS A 11 34.77 -1.51 -10.60
N GLU A 12 33.58 -2.02 -10.27
CA GLU A 12 33.41 -3.18 -9.37
C GLU A 12 33.26 -4.50 -10.14
N ASN A 13 33.31 -4.46 -11.49
CA ASN A 13 33.15 -5.61 -12.37
C ASN A 13 31.84 -6.39 -12.14
N PHE A 14 30.74 -5.70 -11.92
CA PHE A 14 29.44 -6.35 -11.78
C PHE A 14 28.98 -6.98 -13.09
N THR A 15 28.37 -8.15 -13.00
CA THR A 15 27.90 -8.94 -14.14
C THR A 15 26.38 -8.92 -14.30
N ASN A 16 25.67 -8.41 -13.31
CA ASN A 16 24.22 -8.29 -13.31
C ASN A 16 23.78 -6.97 -12.69
N PHE A 17 22.74 -6.37 -13.26
CA PHE A 17 22.04 -5.21 -12.71
C PHE A 17 20.59 -5.61 -12.44
N GLU A 18 20.17 -5.57 -11.18
CA GLU A 18 18.82 -5.91 -10.78
C GLU A 18 18.16 -4.71 -10.08
N TYR A 19 16.89 -4.47 -10.39
CA TYR A 19 16.12 -3.41 -9.76
C TYR A 19 14.68 -3.84 -9.50
N GLN A 20 14.05 -3.21 -8.52
CA GLN A 20 12.63 -3.39 -8.26
C GLN A 20 11.80 -2.51 -9.20
N PHE A 21 10.68 -3.02 -9.70
CA PHE A 21 9.73 -2.23 -10.48
C PHE A 21 9.34 -0.96 -9.72
N PRO A 22 9.57 0.22 -10.31
CA PRO A 22 9.04 1.45 -9.75
C PRO A 22 7.52 1.55 -9.98
N ASP A 23 6.80 2.17 -9.07
CA ASP A 23 5.36 2.41 -9.21
C ASP A 23 5.05 3.63 -10.09
N GLU A 24 6.08 4.36 -10.50
CA GLU A 24 5.97 5.56 -11.33
C GLU A 24 6.37 5.26 -12.77
N TYR A 25 5.43 5.46 -13.71
CA TYR A 25 5.59 5.11 -15.13
C TYR A 25 6.84 5.72 -15.79
N ARG A 26 7.12 7.02 -15.55
CA ARG A 26 8.29 7.68 -16.17
C ARG A 26 9.60 7.07 -15.69
N LEU A 27 9.67 6.69 -14.42
CA LEU A 27 10.85 6.03 -13.87
C LEU A 27 11.00 4.62 -14.43
N ASP A 28 9.91 3.88 -14.60
CA ASP A 28 9.91 2.56 -15.24
C ASP A 28 10.47 2.64 -16.66
N GLU A 29 10.01 3.60 -17.48
CA GLU A 29 10.54 3.82 -18.83
C GLU A 29 12.02 4.21 -18.85
N VAL A 30 12.45 5.08 -17.92
CA VAL A 30 13.87 5.46 -17.77
C VAL A 30 14.74 4.24 -17.45
N LEU A 31 14.32 3.39 -16.51
CA LEU A 31 15.06 2.21 -16.12
C LEU A 31 15.09 1.14 -17.23
N LYS A 32 13.97 0.92 -17.91
CA LYS A 32 13.93 0.03 -19.09
C LYS A 32 14.90 0.46 -20.19
N ASN A 33 14.87 1.75 -20.54
CA ASN A 33 15.76 2.31 -21.54
C ASN A 33 17.23 2.23 -21.09
N PHE A 34 17.51 2.51 -19.82
CA PHE A 34 18.83 2.37 -19.24
C PHE A 34 19.36 0.95 -19.35
N CYS A 35 18.56 -0.06 -19.00
CA CYS A 35 18.92 -1.48 -19.07
C CYS A 35 19.34 -1.90 -20.50
N GLN A 36 18.68 -1.38 -21.53
CA GLN A 36 19.03 -1.64 -22.93
C GLN A 36 20.43 -1.09 -23.31
N THR A 37 20.97 -0.18 -22.55
CA THR A 37 22.31 0.42 -22.77
C THR A 37 23.44 -0.28 -22.02
N LEU A 38 23.12 -1.30 -21.21
CA LEU A 38 24.09 -2.07 -20.45
C LEU A 38 24.66 -3.23 -21.28
N SER A 39 25.94 -3.53 -21.07
CA SER A 39 26.62 -4.70 -21.65
C SER A 39 26.53 -5.95 -20.78
N ILE A 40 25.89 -5.84 -19.62
CA ILE A 40 25.69 -6.94 -18.66
C ILE A 40 24.21 -7.31 -18.62
N SER A 41 23.90 -8.45 -18.01
CA SER A 41 22.49 -8.84 -17.82
C SER A 41 21.76 -7.85 -16.91
N ALA A 42 20.51 -7.57 -17.25
CA ALA A 42 19.63 -6.75 -16.42
C ALA A 42 18.31 -7.48 -16.17
N SER A 43 17.85 -7.44 -14.94
CA SER A 43 16.60 -8.04 -14.51
C SER A 43 15.80 -7.10 -13.63
N VAL A 44 14.50 -7.34 -13.58
CA VAL A 44 13.58 -6.58 -12.76
C VAL A 44 12.75 -7.53 -11.90
N VAL A 45 12.52 -7.16 -10.66
CA VAL A 45 11.67 -7.89 -9.72
C VAL A 45 10.43 -7.06 -9.39
N ASP A 46 9.30 -7.73 -9.24
CA ASP A 46 8.07 -7.04 -8.81
C ASP A 46 8.15 -6.69 -7.32
N SER A 47 7.36 -5.72 -6.90
CA SER A 47 7.17 -5.41 -5.48
C SER A 47 6.10 -6.32 -4.89
N GLU A 48 6.23 -6.63 -3.60
CA GLU A 48 5.19 -7.36 -2.86
C GLU A 48 4.16 -6.41 -2.20
N HIS A 49 4.05 -5.17 -2.67
CA HIS A 49 3.11 -4.18 -2.14
C HIS A 49 1.65 -4.50 -2.46
N PHE A 50 1.41 -5.22 -3.55
CA PHE A 50 0.07 -5.58 -4.00
C PHE A 50 -0.11 -7.10 -4.04
N MET A 51 -1.32 -7.56 -3.79
CA MET A 51 -1.67 -8.98 -3.91
C MET A 51 -1.72 -9.45 -5.37
N SER A 52 -1.77 -8.53 -6.32
CA SER A 52 -1.73 -8.79 -7.76
C SER A 52 -0.37 -8.44 -8.33
N SER A 53 0.12 -9.22 -9.29
CA SER A 53 1.27 -8.82 -10.11
C SER A 53 0.91 -7.63 -11.00
N ARG A 54 1.92 -6.95 -11.52
CA ARG A 54 1.75 -5.78 -12.40
C ARG A 54 0.95 -6.08 -13.67
N SER A 55 1.12 -7.28 -14.26
CA SER A 55 0.40 -7.68 -15.47
C SER A 55 -1.01 -8.20 -15.23
N GLU A 56 -1.27 -8.73 -14.04
CA GLU A 56 -2.48 -9.51 -13.75
C GLU A 56 -3.80 -8.76 -14.02
N LEU A 57 -3.82 -7.45 -13.76
CA LEU A 57 -5.00 -6.63 -14.08
C LEU A 57 -5.22 -6.53 -15.60
N GLY A 58 -4.13 -6.33 -16.36
CA GLY A 58 -4.17 -6.29 -17.82
C GLY A 58 -4.62 -7.62 -18.40
N ASP A 59 -4.00 -8.71 -17.95
CA ASP A 59 -4.31 -10.09 -18.38
C ASP A 59 -5.77 -10.44 -18.10
N PHE A 60 -6.29 -10.07 -16.93
CA PHE A 60 -7.69 -10.31 -16.56
C PHE A 60 -8.69 -9.58 -17.45
N PHE A 61 -8.35 -8.39 -17.90
CA PHE A 61 -9.22 -7.58 -18.77
C PHE A 61 -8.93 -7.72 -20.26
N GLU A 62 -7.95 -8.50 -20.65
CA GLU A 62 -7.64 -8.73 -22.07
C GLU A 62 -8.85 -9.23 -22.84
N GLY A 63 -9.15 -8.60 -23.97
CA GLY A 63 -10.30 -8.90 -24.84
C GLY A 63 -11.68 -8.51 -24.28
N LYS A 64 -11.78 -7.96 -23.08
CA LYS A 64 -13.06 -7.52 -22.52
C LYS A 64 -13.42 -6.11 -22.98
N LYS A 65 -14.69 -5.89 -23.30
CA LYS A 65 -15.20 -4.57 -23.70
C LYS A 65 -15.42 -3.62 -22.51
N THR A 66 -15.60 -4.15 -21.31
CA THR A 66 -15.91 -3.37 -20.10
C THR A 66 -14.98 -3.78 -18.97
N PHE A 67 -14.38 -2.80 -18.32
CA PHE A 67 -13.44 -2.99 -17.21
C PHE A 67 -14.14 -2.74 -15.87
N LEU A 68 -14.81 -3.75 -15.35
CA LEU A 68 -15.50 -3.67 -14.06
C LEU A 68 -14.56 -4.14 -12.94
N MET A 69 -14.14 -3.22 -12.09
CA MET A 69 -13.26 -3.52 -10.94
C MET A 69 -13.90 -4.53 -9.98
N GLU A 70 -15.23 -4.53 -9.84
CA GLU A 70 -15.93 -5.54 -9.06
C GLU A 70 -15.65 -6.96 -9.56
N SER A 71 -15.59 -7.17 -10.87
CA SER A 71 -15.25 -8.48 -11.46
C SER A 71 -13.82 -8.90 -11.12
N PHE A 72 -12.88 -7.97 -11.16
CA PHE A 72 -11.48 -8.22 -10.75
C PHE A 72 -11.39 -8.51 -9.24
N TYR A 73 -12.08 -7.74 -8.41
CA TYR A 73 -12.18 -7.97 -6.97
C TYR A 73 -12.74 -9.36 -6.65
N HIS A 74 -13.80 -9.80 -7.34
CA HIS A 74 -14.34 -11.15 -7.16
C HIS A 74 -13.32 -12.22 -7.52
N MET A 75 -12.56 -12.04 -8.62
CA MET A 75 -11.51 -12.94 -9.04
C MET A 75 -10.40 -13.01 -7.99
N MET A 76 -9.93 -11.87 -7.49
CA MET A 76 -8.88 -11.80 -6.46
C MET A 76 -9.31 -12.47 -5.15
N ARG A 77 -10.54 -12.26 -4.70
CA ARG A 77 -11.07 -12.93 -3.51
C ARG A 77 -11.10 -14.45 -3.66
N LYS A 78 -11.51 -14.95 -4.83
CA LYS A 78 -11.48 -16.39 -5.14
C LYS A 78 -10.06 -16.93 -5.17
N LYS A 79 -9.16 -16.25 -5.89
CA LYS A 79 -7.75 -16.63 -6.03
C LYS A 79 -7.05 -16.78 -4.68
N HIS A 80 -7.28 -15.83 -3.79
CA HIS A 80 -6.63 -15.77 -2.48
C HIS A 80 -7.47 -16.37 -1.33
N HIS A 81 -8.64 -16.93 -1.63
CA HIS A 81 -9.57 -17.50 -0.65
C HIS A 81 -9.96 -16.54 0.49
N ILE A 82 -10.01 -15.23 0.21
CA ILE A 82 -10.31 -14.21 1.23
C ILE A 82 -11.80 -14.13 1.48
N LEU A 83 -12.24 -14.47 2.69
CA LEU A 83 -13.64 -14.50 3.12
C LEU A 83 -14.53 -15.29 2.14
N MET A 84 -14.04 -16.45 1.71
CA MET A 84 -14.73 -17.35 0.79
C MET A 84 -15.11 -18.66 1.46
N GLN A 85 -16.22 -19.22 1.03
CA GLN A 85 -16.65 -20.60 1.31
C GLN A 85 -16.87 -21.30 -0.05
N GLY A 86 -15.87 -22.04 -0.49
CA GLY A 86 -15.81 -22.51 -1.89
C GLY A 86 -15.81 -21.31 -2.85
N ASP A 87 -16.67 -21.31 -3.84
CA ASP A 87 -16.78 -20.23 -4.84
C ASP A 87 -17.70 -19.07 -4.44
N LYS A 88 -18.26 -19.11 -3.23
CA LYS A 88 -19.18 -18.09 -2.74
C LYS A 88 -18.56 -17.27 -1.62
N PRO A 89 -18.91 -15.98 -1.49
CA PRO A 89 -18.49 -15.20 -0.33
C PRO A 89 -19.07 -15.78 0.96
N LEU A 90 -18.28 -15.79 2.04
CA LEU A 90 -18.60 -16.40 3.33
C LEU A 90 -19.95 -15.96 3.89
N THR A 91 -20.32 -14.69 3.70
CA THR A 91 -21.57 -14.10 4.18
C THR A 91 -22.69 -14.07 3.14
N GLY A 92 -22.48 -14.66 1.96
CA GLY A 92 -23.42 -14.60 0.83
C GLY A 92 -23.42 -13.27 0.06
N LYS A 93 -22.69 -12.25 0.54
CA LYS A 93 -22.58 -10.93 -0.11
C LYS A 93 -21.15 -10.66 -0.57
N TRP A 94 -21.03 -10.05 -1.76
CA TRP A 94 -19.72 -9.66 -2.29
C TRP A 94 -19.20 -8.34 -1.74
N ASN A 95 -20.09 -7.40 -1.42
CA ASN A 95 -19.76 -6.12 -0.80
C ASN A 95 -20.86 -5.66 0.16
N TYR A 96 -20.55 -4.66 0.97
CA TYR A 96 -21.42 -4.08 2.00
C TYR A 96 -21.66 -2.58 1.80
N ASP A 97 -21.34 -2.02 0.64
CA ASP A 97 -21.46 -0.59 0.36
C ASP A 97 -22.86 -0.03 0.58
N GLY A 98 -23.88 -0.85 0.33
CA GLY A 98 -25.27 -0.50 0.61
C GLY A 98 -25.57 -0.35 2.11
N ASP A 99 -24.89 -1.11 2.94
CA ASP A 99 -25.06 -1.08 4.40
C ASP A 99 -24.35 0.12 5.03
N ASN A 100 -23.21 0.53 4.48
CA ASN A 100 -22.45 1.70 4.91
C ASN A 100 -23.20 3.04 4.79
N ARG A 101 -24.32 3.07 4.04
CA ARG A 101 -25.18 4.25 3.89
C ARG A 101 -26.33 4.30 4.88
N LYS A 102 -26.51 3.27 5.68
CA LYS A 102 -27.58 3.21 6.69
C LYS A 102 -27.21 4.09 7.87
N LYS A 103 -28.23 4.58 8.57
CA LYS A 103 -28.02 5.29 9.82
C LYS A 103 -27.52 4.30 10.87
N LEU A 104 -26.54 4.75 11.65
CA LEU A 104 -26.06 3.98 12.80
C LEU A 104 -27.23 3.72 13.77
N PRO A 105 -27.38 2.50 14.29
CA PRO A 105 -28.39 2.22 15.32
C PRO A 105 -28.21 3.13 16.54
N LYS A 106 -29.34 3.57 17.14
CA LYS A 106 -29.30 4.52 18.26
C LYS A 106 -28.53 4.01 19.48
N ASP A 107 -28.54 2.70 19.69
CA ASP A 107 -27.90 2.06 20.85
C ASP A 107 -26.48 1.56 20.55
N HIS A 108 -25.99 1.80 19.35
CA HIS A 108 -24.64 1.41 18.97
C HIS A 108 -23.61 2.26 19.71
N LYS A 109 -22.72 1.61 20.43
CA LYS A 109 -21.56 2.26 21.06
C LYS A 109 -20.33 1.96 20.17
N PRO A 110 -19.73 3.00 19.60
CA PRO A 110 -18.50 2.81 18.84
C PRO A 110 -17.38 2.28 19.73
N THR A 111 -16.52 1.44 19.16
CA THR A 111 -15.31 0.99 19.85
C THR A 111 -14.46 2.20 20.24
N SER A 112 -13.99 2.22 21.49
CA SER A 112 -13.07 3.27 21.92
C SER A 112 -11.78 3.20 21.12
N PRO A 113 -11.28 4.31 20.58
CA PRO A 113 -10.06 4.29 19.77
C PRO A 113 -8.85 3.92 20.63
N LEU A 114 -7.94 3.13 20.06
CA LEU A 114 -6.59 2.99 20.58
C LEU A 114 -5.79 4.23 20.17
N VAL A 115 -5.34 4.99 21.14
CA VAL A 115 -4.54 6.21 20.93
C VAL A 115 -3.22 6.09 21.66
N PHE A 116 -2.18 6.69 21.08
CA PHE A 116 -0.84 6.76 21.67
C PHE A 116 -0.62 8.19 22.17
N GLN A 117 0.18 8.34 23.22
CA GLN A 117 0.54 9.64 23.78
C GLN A 117 2.06 9.79 23.67
N THR A 118 2.49 10.39 22.59
CA THR A 118 3.92 10.53 22.28
C THR A 118 4.29 12.00 22.16
N ASP A 119 5.34 12.40 22.86
CA ASP A 119 5.93 13.73 22.68
C ASP A 119 6.76 13.77 21.40
N VAL A 120 6.29 14.56 20.43
CA VAL A 120 6.95 14.81 19.14
C VAL A 120 7.41 16.26 19.01
N SER A 121 7.55 16.98 20.13
CA SER A 121 7.88 18.41 20.16
C SER A 121 9.20 18.73 19.47
N GLU A 122 10.18 17.84 19.53
CA GLU A 122 11.46 18.00 18.86
C GLU A 122 11.29 18.08 17.33
N ILE A 123 10.64 17.05 16.73
CA ILE A 123 10.39 17.00 15.29
C ILE A 123 9.50 18.18 14.85
N HIS A 124 8.47 18.48 15.61
CA HIS A 124 7.59 19.62 15.36
C HIS A 124 8.37 20.95 15.33
N SER A 125 9.29 21.15 16.29
CA SER A 125 10.17 22.32 16.35
C SER A 125 11.11 22.39 15.14
N GLU A 126 11.69 21.25 14.70
CA GLU A 126 12.54 21.20 13.51
C GLU A 126 11.77 21.57 12.23
N ILE A 127 10.56 21.08 12.05
CA ILE A 127 9.70 21.46 10.91
C ILE A 127 9.49 22.99 10.89
N HIS A 128 9.22 23.61 12.03
CA HIS A 128 9.05 25.06 12.11
C HIS A 128 10.35 25.84 11.80
N LYS A 129 11.49 25.38 12.29
CA LYS A 129 12.80 26.02 12.02
C LYS A 129 13.16 25.98 10.53
N THR A 130 12.75 24.94 9.82
CA THR A 130 13.04 24.80 8.38
C THR A 130 12.07 25.57 7.48
N ASN A 131 11.08 26.26 8.03
CA ASN A 131 10.04 26.99 7.29
C ASN A 131 9.23 26.13 6.31
N ILE A 132 9.13 24.82 6.56
CA ILE A 132 8.27 23.92 5.76
C ILE A 132 6.82 24.33 6.02
N LYS A 133 6.10 24.61 4.94
CA LYS A 133 4.67 24.93 5.03
C LYS A 133 3.87 23.65 5.28
N THR A 134 3.13 23.63 6.36
CA THR A 134 2.22 22.54 6.72
C THR A 134 0.78 23.05 6.76
N ILE A 135 -0.19 22.13 6.68
CA ILE A 135 -1.61 22.38 6.88
C ILE A 135 -2.07 21.71 8.18
N GLY A 136 -3.00 22.34 8.88
CA GLY A 136 -3.52 21.84 10.16
C GLY A 136 -2.58 22.11 11.34
N THR A 137 -2.99 21.60 12.48
CA THR A 137 -2.27 21.72 13.76
C THR A 137 -2.30 20.38 14.49
N ILE A 138 -1.28 20.12 15.29
CA ILE A 138 -1.20 18.97 16.17
C ILE A 138 -0.88 19.42 17.59
N ASP A 139 -1.26 18.65 18.59
CA ASP A 139 -0.64 18.74 19.90
C ASP A 139 0.67 17.93 19.85
N SER A 140 1.79 18.65 19.87
CA SER A 140 3.11 18.03 19.75
C SER A 140 3.55 17.28 21.00
N LYS A 141 2.90 17.50 22.15
CA LYS A 141 3.18 16.79 23.40
C LYS A 141 2.29 15.56 23.60
N ASP A 142 1.18 15.51 22.90
CA ASP A 142 0.19 14.45 23.01
C ASP A 142 -0.21 13.94 21.60
N PHE A 143 0.78 13.49 20.85
CA PHE A 143 0.56 12.99 19.50
C PHE A 143 -0.07 11.59 19.56
N VAL A 144 -1.27 11.44 18.99
CA VAL A 144 -2.14 10.28 19.17
C VAL A 144 -1.87 9.12 18.21
N TRP A 145 -1.09 9.33 17.17
CA TRP A 145 -0.77 8.29 16.19
C TRP A 145 0.48 7.51 16.57
N PRO A 146 0.63 6.27 16.10
CA PRO A 146 1.83 5.49 16.36
C PRO A 146 3.07 6.14 15.72
N THR A 147 4.16 6.15 16.46
CA THR A 147 5.47 6.68 16.02
C THR A 147 6.53 5.59 15.91
N THR A 148 6.21 4.37 16.36
CA THR A 148 7.11 3.22 16.29
C THR A 148 6.46 2.07 15.54
N ARG A 149 7.29 1.15 14.99
CA ARG A 149 6.79 -0.06 14.35
C ARG A 149 5.96 -0.93 15.32
N ALA A 150 6.36 -1.01 16.58
CA ALA A 150 5.64 -1.77 17.59
C ALA A 150 4.22 -1.20 17.80
N GLN A 151 4.09 0.10 17.98
CA GLN A 151 2.79 0.79 18.09
C GLN A 151 1.94 0.62 16.82
N SER A 152 2.56 0.65 15.64
CA SER A 152 1.85 0.45 14.38
C SER A 152 1.29 -0.97 14.26
N LEU A 153 2.02 -1.98 14.72
CA LEU A 153 1.55 -3.36 14.75
C LEU A 153 0.44 -3.55 15.79
N GLU A 154 0.56 -2.91 16.95
CA GLU A 154 -0.47 -2.90 18.00
C GLU A 154 -1.79 -2.27 17.47
N LEU A 155 -1.70 -1.14 16.76
CA LEU A 155 -2.88 -0.49 16.15
C LEU A 155 -3.50 -1.38 15.06
N LEU A 156 -2.68 -2.08 14.27
CA LEU A 156 -3.17 -3.01 13.26
C LEU A 156 -3.89 -4.21 13.88
N ASP A 157 -3.33 -4.78 14.95
CA ASP A 157 -3.94 -5.88 15.67
C ASP A 157 -5.27 -5.45 16.31
N PHE A 158 -5.29 -4.30 16.98
CA PHE A 158 -6.51 -3.69 17.52
C PHE A 158 -7.58 -3.51 16.44
N PHE A 159 -7.21 -2.98 15.26
CA PHE A 159 -8.15 -2.83 14.17
C PHE A 159 -8.71 -4.18 13.71
N ALA A 160 -7.84 -5.17 13.54
CA ALA A 160 -8.24 -6.49 13.05
C ALA A 160 -9.15 -7.25 14.03
N THR A 161 -8.92 -7.09 15.34
CA THR A 161 -9.67 -7.83 16.39
C THR A 161 -10.93 -7.10 16.85
N GLU A 162 -10.85 -5.79 17.05
CA GLU A 162 -11.93 -5.00 17.67
C GLU A 162 -12.80 -4.23 16.67
N CYS A 163 -12.21 -3.78 15.54
CA CYS A 163 -12.90 -2.90 14.62
C CYS A 163 -13.43 -3.63 13.38
N LEU A 164 -12.64 -4.56 12.83
CA LEU A 164 -12.97 -5.19 11.54
C LEU A 164 -14.29 -5.97 11.58
N ALA A 165 -14.62 -6.59 12.70
CA ALA A 165 -15.89 -7.30 12.88
C ALA A 165 -17.13 -6.40 12.85
N LEU A 166 -16.95 -5.09 13.06
CA LEU A 166 -18.01 -4.07 13.04
C LEU A 166 -18.07 -3.30 11.71
N PHE A 167 -17.24 -3.71 10.73
CA PHE A 167 -17.11 -3.04 9.46
C PHE A 167 -18.22 -3.51 8.50
N GLY A 168 -19.07 -2.60 8.00
CA GLY A 168 -20.15 -2.86 7.04
C GLY A 168 -21.54 -2.85 7.66
#